data_2631a226e01ae57a8dff4b2f49cd3e9c
#
_entry.id   2631a226e01ae57a8dff4b2f49cd3e9c
#
_cell.length_a   1.000
_cell.length_b   1.000
_cell.length_c   1.000
_cell.angle_alpha   90.00
_cell.angle_beta   90.00
_cell.angle_gamma   90.00
#
_symmetry.space_group_name_H-M   'P 1'
#
loop_
_entity.id
_entity.type
_entity.pdbx_description
1 polymer ?
#
loop_
_entity_poly.entity_id
_entity_poly.type
_entity_poly.pdbx_seq_one_letter_code
_entity_poly.pdbx_strand_id
1 'polypeptide(L)'
;MSPSDSCIVMNPSQGLAQPVPHARPKAGRFVETPTVKWLRQAFAVLHATSPAAAAHLAYVLLTRPPRVPERPWQASLRERAAQDALPFGRGQLALYGWGSGPTVLLVHGWGARGTHLGKMVPPLVAAGYRVVAFDAPGHGHSSGRSATLPQFASAIAAVAAHVGEIHTLVAHSFGVAMALWAQLDWGLRARRQVLFSSLDHCKWVTEEFARLMQLPEAVLARGRQLMVERSQGAMDWERLA
;
A
#
# COMPACT_ATOMS: atom_id res chain seq x y z
N MET A 1 3.14 -23.58 -14.60
CA MET A 1 4.37 -23.02 -14.00
C MET A 1 4.28 -21.51 -14.12
N SER A 2 4.06 -20.82 -13.02
CA SER A 2 3.91 -19.35 -12.96
C SER A 2 5.28 -18.68 -12.89
N PRO A 3 5.50 -17.52 -13.51
CA PRO A 3 6.81 -16.87 -13.51
C PRO A 3 7.20 -16.41 -12.10
N SER A 4 8.45 -16.61 -11.79
CA SER A 4 9.15 -16.34 -10.54
C SER A 4 9.02 -14.89 -10.07
N ASP A 5 8.42 -14.71 -8.89
CA ASP A 5 8.52 -13.48 -8.11
C ASP A 5 10.00 -13.25 -7.72
N SER A 6 10.60 -12.21 -8.28
CA SER A 6 11.97 -11.83 -7.94
C SER A 6 11.98 -11.18 -6.55
N CYS A 7 12.56 -11.86 -5.59
CA CYS A 7 12.75 -11.36 -4.23
C CYS A 7 14.13 -10.67 -4.14
N ILE A 8 14.17 -9.38 -3.77
CA ILE A 8 15.42 -8.67 -3.54
C ILE A 8 15.63 -8.58 -2.03
N VAL A 9 16.69 -9.22 -1.53
CA VAL A 9 17.15 -9.09 -0.15
C VAL A 9 18.29 -8.07 -0.13
N MET A 10 18.04 -6.90 0.46
CA MET A 10 19.09 -5.89 0.62
C MET A 10 19.72 -5.99 2.02
N ASN A 11 21.04 -6.15 2.06
CA ASN A 11 21.85 -6.05 3.28
C ASN A 11 22.50 -4.66 3.31
N PRO A 12 22.28 -3.82 4.32
CA PRO A 12 22.80 -2.45 4.35
C PRO A 12 24.32 -2.33 4.39
N SER A 13 25.05 -3.42 4.64
CA SER A 13 26.52 -3.46 4.65
C SER A 13 27.16 -3.88 3.31
N GLN A 14 26.36 -4.22 2.30
CA GLN A 14 26.86 -4.50 0.95
C GLN A 14 26.36 -3.41 0.01
N GLY A 15 27.29 -2.72 -0.64
CA GLY A 15 26.97 -1.61 -1.55
C GLY A 15 25.87 -1.95 -2.55
N LEU A 16 25.11 -0.94 -2.92
CA LEU A 16 23.95 -0.99 -3.83
C LEU A 16 24.25 -1.90 -5.03
N ALA A 17 23.54 -3.03 -5.08
CA ALA A 17 23.54 -3.86 -6.26
C ALA A 17 22.98 -3.03 -7.43
N GLN A 18 23.64 -3.07 -8.58
CA GLN A 18 23.17 -2.36 -9.77
C GLN A 18 21.71 -2.77 -10.10
N PRO A 19 20.85 -1.83 -10.47
CA PRO A 19 19.46 -2.15 -10.80
C PRO A 19 19.45 -3.11 -12.00
N VAL A 20 18.94 -4.31 -11.77
CA VAL A 20 18.64 -5.24 -12.87
C VAL A 20 17.51 -4.62 -13.68
N PRO A 21 17.64 -4.49 -15.01
CA PRO A 21 16.56 -3.94 -15.83
C PRO A 21 15.33 -4.83 -15.73
N HIS A 22 14.33 -4.37 -14.98
CA HIS A 22 13.07 -5.07 -14.82
C HIS A 22 12.27 -4.93 -16.12
N ALA A 23 11.98 -6.05 -16.78
CA ALA A 23 10.95 -6.07 -17.80
C ALA A 23 9.64 -5.58 -17.16
N ARG A 24 9.04 -4.51 -17.70
CA ARG A 24 7.75 -4.01 -17.23
C ARG A 24 6.78 -5.17 -17.12
N PRO A 25 6.10 -5.36 -15.96
CA PRO A 25 5.08 -6.39 -15.86
C PRO A 25 4.09 -6.16 -17.01
N LYS A 26 3.87 -7.18 -17.84
CA LYS A 26 2.81 -7.10 -18.85
C LYS A 26 1.53 -6.83 -18.10
N ALA A 27 0.93 -5.67 -18.34
CA ALA A 27 -0.34 -5.29 -17.72
C ALA A 27 -1.29 -6.48 -17.82
N GLY A 28 -1.65 -7.05 -16.67
CA GLY A 28 -2.58 -8.17 -16.63
C GLY A 28 -3.84 -7.74 -17.40
N ARG A 29 -4.42 -8.65 -18.19
CA ARG A 29 -5.70 -8.38 -18.85
C ARG A 29 -6.72 -8.10 -17.75
N PHE A 30 -6.97 -6.81 -17.48
CA PHE A 30 -8.08 -6.45 -16.62
C PHE A 30 -9.36 -6.96 -17.26
N VAL A 31 -10.06 -7.83 -16.53
CA VAL A 31 -11.37 -8.30 -16.96
C VAL A 31 -12.29 -7.07 -16.93
N GLU A 32 -12.84 -6.73 -18.08
CA GLU A 32 -13.75 -5.59 -18.23
C GLU A 32 -15.08 -5.90 -17.53
N THR A 33 -15.18 -5.51 -16.27
CA THR A 33 -16.40 -5.72 -15.47
C THR A 33 -17.49 -4.69 -15.83
N PRO A 34 -18.76 -5.00 -15.61
CA PRO A 34 -19.85 -4.01 -15.78
C PRO A 34 -19.60 -2.71 -15.00
N THR A 35 -19.02 -2.80 -13.80
CA THR A 35 -18.66 -1.66 -12.95
C THR A 35 -17.64 -0.75 -13.64
N VAL A 36 -16.60 -1.33 -14.25
CA VAL A 36 -15.57 -0.56 -14.99
C VAL A 36 -16.22 0.16 -16.19
N LYS A 37 -17.08 -0.51 -16.95
CA LYS A 37 -17.80 0.10 -18.07
C LYS A 37 -18.65 1.27 -17.62
N TRP A 38 -19.42 1.10 -16.55
CA TRP A 38 -20.24 2.15 -15.98
C TRP A 38 -19.41 3.36 -15.50
N LEU A 39 -18.29 3.11 -14.81
CA LEU A 39 -17.38 4.18 -14.37
C LEU A 39 -16.79 4.95 -15.55
N ARG A 40 -16.38 4.28 -16.63
CA ARG A 40 -15.88 4.96 -17.85
C ARG A 40 -16.94 5.87 -18.45
N GLN A 41 -18.19 5.41 -18.54
CA GLN A 41 -19.31 6.24 -19.03
C GLN A 41 -19.57 7.43 -18.11
N ALA A 42 -19.56 7.22 -16.79
CA ALA A 42 -19.69 8.30 -15.81
C ALA A 42 -18.57 9.34 -15.95
N PHE A 43 -17.32 8.91 -16.14
CA PHE A 43 -16.20 9.82 -16.40
C PHE A 43 -16.35 10.58 -17.71
N ALA A 44 -16.80 9.94 -18.80
CA ALA A 44 -17.00 10.60 -20.08
C ALA A 44 -18.07 11.70 -19.98
N VAL A 45 -19.21 11.41 -19.34
CA VAL A 45 -20.28 12.39 -19.12
C VAL A 45 -19.79 13.53 -18.22
N LEU A 46 -19.15 13.20 -17.09
CA LEU A 46 -18.64 14.22 -16.16
C LEU A 46 -17.58 15.10 -16.82
N HIS A 47 -16.68 14.51 -17.61
CA HIS A 47 -15.66 15.29 -18.32
C HIS A 47 -16.28 16.30 -19.30
N ALA A 48 -17.35 15.89 -20.02
CA ALA A 48 -18.03 16.76 -20.97
C ALA A 48 -18.84 17.88 -20.30
N THR A 49 -19.39 17.63 -19.09
CA THR A 49 -20.28 18.59 -18.39
C THR A 49 -19.59 19.38 -17.30
N SER A 50 -18.65 18.74 -16.58
CA SER A 50 -17.91 19.32 -15.45
C SER A 50 -16.57 18.61 -15.27
N PRO A 51 -15.49 19.06 -15.94
CA PRO A 51 -14.16 18.48 -15.76
C PRO A 51 -13.68 18.48 -14.31
N ALA A 52 -14.09 19.47 -13.51
CA ALA A 52 -13.79 19.53 -12.08
C ALA A 52 -14.46 18.40 -11.29
N ALA A 53 -15.69 18.04 -11.63
CA ALA A 53 -16.40 16.90 -11.03
C ALA A 53 -15.76 15.57 -11.43
N ALA A 54 -15.32 15.43 -12.68
CA ALA A 54 -14.56 14.25 -13.13
C ALA A 54 -13.24 14.09 -12.36
N ALA A 55 -12.48 15.17 -12.19
CA ALA A 55 -11.23 15.15 -11.40
C ALA A 55 -11.48 14.84 -9.92
N HIS A 56 -12.55 15.37 -9.34
CA HIS A 56 -12.95 15.05 -7.97
C HIS A 56 -13.33 13.57 -7.81
N LEU A 57 -14.07 13.01 -8.76
CA LEU A 57 -14.39 11.57 -8.76
C LEU A 57 -13.12 10.72 -8.87
N ALA A 58 -12.17 11.09 -9.74
CA ALA A 58 -10.88 10.41 -9.85
C ALA A 58 -10.12 10.44 -8.52
N TYR A 59 -10.03 11.61 -7.88
CA TYR A 59 -9.44 11.77 -6.55
C TYR A 59 -10.10 10.85 -5.51
N VAL A 60 -11.43 10.82 -5.46
CA VAL A 60 -12.18 9.99 -4.50
C VAL A 60 -11.90 8.51 -4.72
N LEU A 61 -11.86 8.04 -5.97
CA LEU A 61 -11.61 6.64 -6.29
C LEU A 61 -10.15 6.26 -6.02
N LEU A 62 -9.19 7.13 -6.33
CA LEU A 62 -7.77 6.93 -6.07
C LEU A 62 -7.43 6.88 -4.57
N THR A 63 -8.20 7.57 -3.74
CA THR A 63 -7.97 7.62 -2.29
C THR A 63 -8.84 6.66 -1.49
N ARG A 64 -9.75 5.92 -2.14
CA ARG A 64 -10.60 4.91 -1.48
C ARG A 64 -10.15 3.50 -1.86
N PRO A 65 -9.41 2.81 -0.98
CA PRO A 65 -9.01 1.44 -1.25
C PRO A 65 -10.23 0.51 -1.38
N PRO A 66 -10.22 -0.41 -2.35
CA PRO A 66 -11.27 -1.42 -2.46
C PRO A 66 -11.28 -2.30 -1.21
N ARG A 67 -12.47 -2.55 -0.66
CA ARG A 67 -12.63 -3.47 0.47
C ARG A 67 -12.88 -4.88 -0.05
N VAL A 68 -11.79 -5.63 -0.21
CA VAL A 68 -11.88 -7.04 -0.59
C VAL A 68 -12.33 -7.86 0.63
N PRO A 69 -13.29 -8.78 0.49
CA PRO A 69 -13.70 -9.65 1.57
C PRO A 69 -12.54 -10.44 2.17
N GLU A 70 -12.54 -10.61 3.48
CA GLU A 70 -11.55 -11.43 4.16
C GLU A 70 -11.76 -12.90 3.83
N ARG A 71 -10.70 -13.61 3.45
CA ARG A 71 -10.77 -15.05 3.19
C ARG A 71 -10.84 -15.81 4.51
N PRO A 72 -11.51 -17.00 4.59
CA PRO A 72 -11.65 -17.76 5.82
C PRO A 72 -10.33 -18.02 6.54
N TRP A 73 -9.27 -18.37 5.81
CA TRP A 73 -7.94 -18.61 6.41
C TRP A 73 -7.31 -17.32 6.99
N GLN A 74 -7.59 -16.14 6.41
CA GLN A 74 -7.12 -14.85 6.93
C GLN A 74 -7.85 -14.50 8.23
N ALA A 75 -9.16 -14.69 8.27
CA ALA A 75 -9.96 -14.51 9.48
C ALA A 75 -9.46 -15.41 10.60
N SER A 76 -9.29 -16.70 10.33
CA SER A 76 -8.76 -17.66 11.31
C SER A 76 -7.34 -17.29 11.80
N LEU A 77 -6.48 -16.76 10.92
CA LEU A 77 -5.15 -16.29 11.32
C LEU A 77 -5.26 -15.06 12.23
N ARG A 78 -6.10 -14.09 11.87
CA ARG A 78 -6.34 -12.87 12.65
C ARG A 78 -6.92 -13.17 14.04
N GLU A 79 -7.86 -14.11 14.14
CA GLU A 79 -8.47 -14.54 15.42
C GLU A 79 -7.46 -15.13 16.38
N ARG A 80 -6.39 -15.73 15.88
CA ARG A 80 -5.27 -16.26 16.69
C ARG A 80 -4.18 -15.23 17.00
N ALA A 81 -4.30 -14.01 16.50
CA ALA A 81 -3.36 -12.94 16.80
C ALA A 81 -3.64 -12.31 18.17
N ALA A 82 -2.61 -11.84 18.83
CA ALA A 82 -2.75 -10.74 19.80
C ALA A 82 -3.20 -9.51 19.01
N GLN A 83 -4.40 -9.03 19.27
CA GLN A 83 -4.98 -7.89 18.58
C GLN A 83 -4.77 -6.63 19.41
N ASP A 84 -4.40 -5.54 18.72
CA ASP A 84 -4.17 -4.23 19.32
C ASP A 84 -4.77 -3.13 18.42
N ALA A 85 -5.00 -1.95 18.97
CA ALA A 85 -5.58 -0.80 18.30
C ALA A 85 -4.73 0.44 18.58
N LEU A 86 -3.94 0.87 17.59
CA LEU A 86 -3.10 2.06 17.71
C LEU A 86 -3.90 3.31 17.32
N PRO A 87 -4.07 4.31 18.21
CA PRO A 87 -4.66 5.60 17.85
C PRO A 87 -3.89 6.24 16.68
N PHE A 88 -4.61 6.67 15.64
CA PHE A 88 -4.01 7.29 14.46
C PHE A 88 -4.98 8.32 13.84
N GLY A 89 -4.58 9.59 13.85
CA GLY A 89 -5.42 10.69 13.42
C GLY A 89 -6.72 10.77 14.24
N ARG A 90 -7.87 10.72 13.55
CA ARG A 90 -9.21 10.70 14.19
C ARG A 90 -9.77 9.28 14.40
N GLY A 91 -8.96 8.27 14.23
CA GLY A 91 -9.37 6.86 14.32
C GLY A 91 -8.27 6.00 14.91
N GLN A 92 -8.22 4.75 14.46
CA GLN A 92 -7.24 3.78 14.92
C GLN A 92 -6.81 2.84 13.79
N LEU A 93 -5.61 2.31 13.92
CA LEU A 93 -5.09 1.21 13.11
C LEU A 93 -5.31 -0.10 13.85
N ALA A 94 -5.76 -1.13 13.15
CA ALA A 94 -5.84 -2.48 13.67
C ALA A 94 -4.49 -3.17 13.48
N LEU A 95 -3.92 -3.71 14.57
CA LEU A 95 -2.66 -4.42 14.62
C LEU A 95 -2.87 -5.87 15.02
N TYR A 96 -2.00 -6.73 14.51
CA TYR A 96 -2.02 -8.17 14.74
C TYR A 96 -0.61 -8.65 15.06
N GLY A 97 -0.44 -9.34 16.18
CA GLY A 97 0.83 -9.86 16.63
C GLY A 97 0.81 -11.38 16.81
N TRP A 98 1.87 -12.08 16.41
CA TRP A 98 2.05 -13.53 16.61
C TRP A 98 3.48 -13.83 17.06
N GLY A 99 3.65 -14.81 17.92
CA GLY A 99 4.95 -15.26 18.40
C GLY A 99 5.68 -14.26 19.29
N SER A 100 6.96 -14.50 19.51
CA SER A 100 7.86 -13.69 20.33
C SER A 100 9.26 -13.67 19.71
N GLY A 101 10.13 -12.74 20.15
CA GLY A 101 11.50 -12.60 19.63
C GLY A 101 11.69 -11.37 18.74
N PRO A 102 12.69 -11.34 17.86
CA PRO A 102 12.97 -10.19 16.99
C PRO A 102 11.78 -9.90 16.07
N THR A 103 11.40 -8.61 15.98
CA THR A 103 10.17 -8.21 15.28
C THR A 103 10.33 -8.22 13.77
N VAL A 104 9.42 -8.91 13.07
CA VAL A 104 9.19 -8.83 11.64
C VAL A 104 7.90 -8.03 11.39
N LEU A 105 8.02 -6.86 10.76
CA LEU A 105 6.88 -6.03 10.40
C LEU A 105 6.44 -6.33 8.96
N LEU A 106 5.18 -6.73 8.78
CA LEU A 106 4.58 -7.01 7.48
C LEU A 106 3.75 -5.82 7.01
N VAL A 107 4.06 -5.29 5.81
CA VAL A 107 3.39 -4.14 5.19
C VAL A 107 2.70 -4.59 3.90
N HIS A 108 1.37 -4.50 3.90
CA HIS A 108 0.54 -4.88 2.75
C HIS A 108 0.48 -3.80 1.67
N GLY A 109 0.01 -4.16 0.47
CA GLY A 109 -0.23 -3.24 -0.64
C GLY A 109 -1.61 -2.58 -0.60
N TRP A 110 -1.88 -1.71 -1.59
CA TRP A 110 -3.16 -1.01 -1.74
C TRP A 110 -4.33 -2.00 -1.92
N GLY A 111 -5.44 -1.76 -1.24
CA GLY A 111 -6.62 -2.61 -1.28
C GLY A 111 -6.48 -3.97 -0.56
N ALA A 112 -5.32 -4.26 0.02
CA ALA A 112 -5.07 -5.47 0.80
C ALA A 112 -5.39 -5.24 2.30
N ARG A 113 -4.87 -6.08 3.17
CA ARG A 113 -5.01 -6.02 4.64
C ARG A 113 -3.79 -6.65 5.31
N GLY A 114 -3.61 -6.46 6.61
CA GLY A 114 -2.49 -7.01 7.38
C GLY A 114 -2.31 -8.51 7.21
N THR A 115 -3.39 -9.27 7.16
CA THR A 115 -3.35 -10.72 6.94
C THR A 115 -3.08 -11.15 5.48
N HIS A 116 -2.86 -10.20 4.55
CA HIS A 116 -2.56 -10.54 3.15
C HIS A 116 -1.26 -11.35 3.01
N LEU A 117 -0.24 -10.97 3.78
CA LEU A 117 1.04 -11.68 3.87
C LEU A 117 1.03 -12.80 4.94
N GLY A 118 -0.13 -13.15 5.44
CA GLY A 118 -0.31 -14.03 6.60
C GLY A 118 0.23 -15.45 6.43
N LYS A 119 0.42 -15.95 5.19
CA LYS A 119 1.07 -17.24 4.94
C LYS A 119 2.54 -17.26 5.38
N MET A 120 3.17 -16.09 5.55
CA MET A 120 4.52 -15.97 6.08
C MET A 120 4.55 -16.08 7.62
N VAL A 121 3.43 -15.88 8.30
CA VAL A 121 3.36 -15.85 9.77
C VAL A 121 3.78 -17.18 10.41
N PRO A 122 3.20 -18.35 10.05
CA PRO A 122 3.56 -19.61 10.71
C PRO A 122 5.04 -19.96 10.61
N PRO A 123 5.69 -19.92 9.43
CA PRO A 123 7.12 -20.24 9.33
C PRO A 123 8.02 -19.23 10.06
N LEU A 124 7.67 -17.95 10.08
CA LEU A 124 8.44 -16.94 10.82
C LEU A 124 8.33 -17.13 12.33
N VAL A 125 7.13 -17.43 12.84
CA VAL A 125 6.92 -17.74 14.26
C VAL A 125 7.66 -19.02 14.65
N ALA A 126 7.61 -20.06 13.82
CA ALA A 126 8.36 -21.30 14.05
C ALA A 126 9.89 -21.07 14.05
N ALA A 127 10.37 -20.06 13.31
CA ALA A 127 11.77 -19.65 13.30
C ALA A 127 12.15 -18.70 14.47
N GLY A 128 11.23 -18.47 15.44
CA GLY A 128 11.50 -17.69 16.65
C GLY A 128 11.37 -16.17 16.46
N TYR A 129 10.60 -15.71 15.47
CA TYR A 129 10.32 -14.28 15.28
C TYR A 129 8.96 -13.90 15.88
N ARG A 130 8.88 -12.65 16.38
CA ARG A 130 7.63 -11.95 16.57
C ARG A 130 7.20 -11.36 15.24
N VAL A 131 6.03 -11.73 14.74
CA VAL A 131 5.48 -11.17 13.51
C VAL A 131 4.40 -10.15 13.86
N VAL A 132 4.50 -8.97 13.29
CA VAL A 132 3.48 -7.91 13.43
C VAL A 132 2.97 -7.54 12.04
N ALA A 133 1.66 -7.47 11.90
CA ALA A 133 0.98 -6.92 10.73
C ALA A 133 -0.06 -5.90 11.17
N PHE A 134 -0.46 -5.01 10.29
CA PHE A 134 -1.49 -4.01 10.56
C PHE A 134 -2.33 -3.77 9.32
N ASP A 135 -3.52 -3.22 9.51
CA ASP A 135 -4.32 -2.67 8.43
C ASP A 135 -4.02 -1.18 8.30
N ALA A 136 -3.63 -0.71 7.13
CA ALA A 136 -3.39 0.71 6.86
C ALA A 136 -4.70 1.53 6.96
N PRO A 137 -4.66 2.87 7.07
CA PRO A 137 -5.86 3.70 7.11
C PRO A 137 -6.83 3.36 5.97
N GLY A 138 -8.12 3.23 6.29
CA GLY A 138 -9.16 2.88 5.30
C GLY A 138 -9.17 1.44 4.80
N HIS A 139 -8.21 0.60 5.23
CA HIS A 139 -8.12 -0.83 4.86
C HIS A 139 -8.59 -1.72 6.01
N GLY A 140 -8.93 -2.96 5.68
CA GLY A 140 -9.27 -4.02 6.64
C GLY A 140 -10.19 -3.58 7.76
N HIS A 141 -9.73 -3.72 9.01
CA HIS A 141 -10.43 -3.35 10.24
C HIS A 141 -9.99 -1.97 10.79
N SER A 142 -9.03 -1.31 10.16
CA SER A 142 -8.65 0.06 10.51
C SER A 142 -9.73 1.07 10.18
N SER A 143 -9.75 2.17 10.94
CA SER A 143 -10.73 3.24 10.80
C SER A 143 -10.67 3.95 9.44
N GLY A 144 -11.78 4.56 9.07
CA GLY A 144 -11.90 5.37 7.86
C GLY A 144 -12.31 4.56 6.63
N ARG A 145 -12.48 5.27 5.51
CA ARG A 145 -12.85 4.72 4.20
C ARG A 145 -11.93 5.21 3.08
N SER A 146 -10.95 6.03 3.42
CA SER A 146 -9.98 6.59 2.49
C SER A 146 -8.59 6.59 3.14
N ALA A 147 -7.59 6.56 2.31
CA ALA A 147 -6.20 6.74 2.68
C ALA A 147 -5.50 7.58 1.62
N THR A 148 -4.68 8.52 2.05
CA THR A 148 -3.72 9.19 1.16
C THR A 148 -2.37 8.51 1.26
N LEU A 149 -1.48 8.77 0.30
CA LEU A 149 -0.13 8.22 0.32
C LEU A 149 0.62 8.62 1.60
N PRO A 150 0.64 9.91 2.00
CA PRO A 150 1.28 10.32 3.26
C PRO A 150 0.69 9.64 4.49
N GLN A 151 -0.64 9.47 4.55
CA GLN A 151 -1.28 8.75 5.65
C GLN A 151 -0.85 7.28 5.72
N PHE A 152 -0.66 6.62 4.58
CA PHE A 152 -0.19 5.24 4.58
C PHE A 152 1.26 5.16 5.07
N ALA A 153 2.14 6.01 4.55
CA ALA A 153 3.56 6.03 4.95
C ALA A 153 3.73 6.39 6.43
N SER A 154 3.04 7.44 6.92
CA SER A 154 3.09 7.82 8.33
C SER A 154 2.48 6.76 9.26
N ALA A 155 1.48 6.00 8.80
CA ALA A 155 0.93 4.88 9.55
C ALA A 155 1.96 3.75 9.74
N ILE A 156 2.77 3.44 8.71
CA ILE A 156 3.87 2.47 8.84
C ILE A 156 4.86 2.93 9.93
N ALA A 157 5.25 4.20 9.90
CA ALA A 157 6.17 4.76 10.88
C ALA A 157 5.56 4.76 12.31
N ALA A 158 4.28 5.10 12.44
CA ALA A 158 3.57 5.06 13.72
C ALA A 158 3.52 3.64 14.30
N VAL A 159 3.23 2.64 13.46
CA VAL A 159 3.25 1.23 13.87
C VAL A 159 4.67 0.81 14.29
N ALA A 160 5.69 1.19 13.52
CA ALA A 160 7.08 0.87 13.86
C ALA A 160 7.48 1.49 15.21
N ALA A 161 7.13 2.75 15.46
CA ALA A 161 7.38 3.40 16.74
C ALA A 161 6.64 2.71 17.92
N HIS A 162 5.42 2.24 17.69
CA HIS A 162 4.61 1.54 18.69
C HIS A 162 5.16 0.15 19.02
N VAL A 163 5.62 -0.61 18.03
CA VAL A 163 6.08 -2.00 18.25
C VAL A 163 7.55 -2.08 18.69
N GLY A 164 8.30 -1.00 18.53
CA GLY A 164 9.71 -0.89 18.88
C GLY A 164 10.67 -1.30 17.77
N GLU A 165 11.80 -1.88 18.13
CA GLU A 165 12.85 -2.22 17.17
C GLU A 165 12.36 -3.21 16.11
N ILE A 166 12.53 -2.84 14.83
CA ILE A 166 12.19 -3.70 13.68
C ILE A 166 13.45 -4.43 13.22
N HIS A 167 13.48 -5.75 13.44
CA HIS A 167 14.53 -6.61 12.91
C HIS A 167 14.42 -6.75 11.38
N THR A 168 13.22 -7.03 10.88
CA THR A 168 12.98 -7.19 9.43
C THR A 168 11.69 -6.50 9.03
N LEU A 169 11.76 -5.65 8.02
CA LEU A 169 10.63 -5.08 7.32
C LEU A 169 10.33 -5.92 6.09
N VAL A 170 9.11 -6.42 5.96
CA VAL A 170 8.63 -7.14 4.77
C VAL A 170 7.52 -6.33 4.13
N ALA A 171 7.71 -5.83 2.92
CA ALA A 171 6.74 -5.02 2.23
C ALA A 171 6.41 -5.54 0.84
N HIS A 172 5.14 -5.40 0.45
CA HIS A 172 4.62 -5.89 -0.82
C HIS A 172 3.98 -4.78 -1.64
N SER A 173 4.29 -4.71 -2.94
CA SER A 173 3.63 -3.84 -3.92
C SER A 173 3.64 -2.37 -3.49
N PHE A 174 2.51 -1.68 -3.47
CA PHE A 174 2.34 -0.31 -3.00
C PHE A 174 2.92 -0.09 -1.59
N GLY A 175 2.85 -1.10 -0.71
CA GLY A 175 3.46 -1.05 0.62
C GLY A 175 4.97 -0.86 0.60
N VAL A 176 5.66 -1.28 -0.47
CA VAL A 176 7.11 -1.04 -0.64
C VAL A 176 7.39 0.45 -0.76
N ALA A 177 6.74 1.14 -1.69
CA ALA A 177 6.93 2.58 -1.89
C ALA A 177 6.60 3.37 -0.62
N MET A 178 5.51 3.00 0.08
CA MET A 178 5.12 3.66 1.33
C MET A 178 6.09 3.38 2.48
N ALA A 179 6.67 2.19 2.55
CA ALA A 179 7.68 1.84 3.54
C ALA A 179 9.01 2.57 3.29
N LEU A 180 9.44 2.69 2.04
CA LEU A 180 10.60 3.48 1.66
C LEU A 180 10.38 4.97 1.98
N TRP A 181 9.21 5.50 1.68
CA TRP A 181 8.86 6.86 2.05
C TRP A 181 8.84 7.07 3.57
N ALA A 182 8.30 6.12 4.34
CA ALA A 182 8.35 6.16 5.79
C ALA A 182 9.77 6.21 6.36
N GLN A 183 10.74 5.58 5.69
CA GLN A 183 12.15 5.67 6.06
C GLN A 183 12.74 7.05 5.79
N LEU A 184 12.38 7.67 4.66
CA LEU A 184 12.90 8.97 4.27
C LEU A 184 12.38 10.11 5.16
N ASP A 185 11.06 10.14 5.40
CA ASP A 185 10.41 11.31 6.00
C ASP A 185 9.96 11.11 7.46
N TRP A 186 9.77 9.87 7.91
CA TRP A 186 9.28 9.57 9.26
C TRP A 186 10.23 8.71 10.11
N GLY A 187 11.48 8.55 9.66
CA GLY A 187 12.53 7.93 10.46
C GLY A 187 12.35 6.43 10.73
N LEU A 188 11.52 5.73 9.94
CA LEU A 188 11.42 4.28 10.02
C LEU A 188 12.81 3.64 9.85
N ARG A 189 13.18 2.76 10.77
CA ARG A 189 14.42 1.99 10.71
C ARG A 189 14.11 0.51 10.81
N ALA A 190 14.80 -0.29 10.00
CA ALA A 190 14.79 -1.75 10.08
C ALA A 190 16.21 -2.27 9.79
N ARG A 191 16.62 -3.32 10.51
CA ARG A 191 17.96 -3.91 10.29
C ARG A 191 18.06 -4.64 8.94
N ARG A 192 16.94 -5.20 8.46
CA ARG A 192 16.82 -5.91 7.18
C ARG A 192 15.52 -5.54 6.48
N GLN A 193 15.53 -5.67 5.17
CA GLN A 193 14.35 -5.40 4.35
C GLN A 193 14.16 -6.52 3.32
N VAL A 194 12.90 -6.93 3.15
CA VAL A 194 12.45 -7.84 2.10
C VAL A 194 11.35 -7.11 1.33
N LEU A 195 11.68 -6.64 0.15
CA LEU A 195 10.81 -5.82 -0.69
C LEU A 195 10.51 -6.60 -1.97
N PHE A 196 9.25 -6.84 -2.27
CA PHE A 196 8.87 -7.64 -3.44
C PHE A 196 7.65 -7.08 -4.16
N SER A 197 7.59 -7.33 -5.48
CA SER A 197 6.56 -6.77 -6.38
C SER A 197 6.46 -5.24 -6.26
N SER A 198 7.60 -4.56 -6.14
CA SER A 198 7.65 -3.10 -6.03
C SER A 198 7.05 -2.43 -7.26
N LEU A 199 6.50 -1.24 -7.06
CA LEU A 199 6.15 -0.33 -8.15
C LEU A 199 7.41 0.42 -8.59
N ASP A 200 7.50 0.74 -9.89
CA ASP A 200 8.62 1.53 -10.41
C ASP A 200 8.63 2.94 -9.78
N HIS A 201 7.44 3.56 -9.70
CA HIS A 201 7.21 4.86 -9.08
C HIS A 201 5.75 5.05 -8.67
N CYS A 202 5.47 5.93 -7.70
CA CYS A 202 4.11 6.12 -7.19
C CYS A 202 3.13 6.71 -8.22
N LYS A 203 3.61 7.49 -9.20
CA LYS A 203 2.79 8.00 -10.31
C LYS A 203 2.15 6.88 -11.12
N TRP A 204 2.84 5.73 -11.26
CA TRP A 204 2.35 4.56 -12.00
C TRP A 204 0.94 4.13 -11.58
N VAL A 205 0.63 4.14 -10.28
CA VAL A 205 -0.71 3.75 -9.78
C VAL A 205 -1.79 4.65 -10.37
N THR A 206 -1.52 5.95 -10.47
CA THR A 206 -2.50 6.91 -11.02
C THR A 206 -2.58 6.84 -12.54
N GLU A 207 -1.49 6.53 -13.22
CA GLU A 207 -1.42 6.30 -14.67
C GLU A 207 -2.19 5.04 -15.05
N GLU A 208 -1.98 3.95 -14.31
CA GLU A 208 -2.67 2.69 -14.55
C GLU A 208 -4.18 2.83 -14.28
N PHE A 209 -4.57 3.60 -13.23
CA PHE A 209 -5.95 3.95 -12.99
C PHE A 209 -6.53 4.78 -14.16
N ALA A 210 -5.81 5.80 -14.63
CA ALA A 210 -6.25 6.63 -15.76
C ALA A 210 -6.40 5.78 -17.04
N ARG A 211 -5.46 4.90 -17.32
CA ARG A 211 -5.52 3.96 -18.44
C ARG A 211 -6.73 3.04 -18.32
N LEU A 212 -6.95 2.46 -17.14
CA LEU A 212 -8.10 1.59 -16.87
C LEU A 212 -9.43 2.33 -17.05
N MET A 213 -9.54 3.56 -16.56
CA MET A 213 -10.77 4.37 -16.62
C MET A 213 -10.90 5.18 -17.91
N GLN A 214 -9.89 5.14 -18.80
CA GLN A 214 -9.83 5.93 -20.04
C GLN A 214 -9.95 7.43 -19.76
N LEU A 215 -9.26 7.92 -18.72
CA LEU A 215 -9.32 9.32 -18.32
C LEU A 215 -8.50 10.21 -19.27
N PRO A 216 -9.04 11.37 -19.67
CA PRO A 216 -8.24 12.42 -20.27
C PRO A 216 -7.13 12.89 -19.35
N GLU A 217 -5.96 13.25 -19.92
CA GLU A 217 -4.79 13.71 -19.15
C GLU A 217 -5.12 14.91 -18.24
N ALA A 218 -5.94 15.85 -18.70
CA ALA A 218 -6.37 16.99 -17.89
C ALA A 218 -7.13 16.56 -16.61
N VAL A 219 -7.95 15.50 -16.67
CA VAL A 219 -8.66 14.96 -15.51
C VAL A 219 -7.69 14.32 -14.53
N LEU A 220 -6.72 13.54 -15.04
CA LEU A 220 -5.69 12.93 -14.22
C LEU A 220 -4.80 13.97 -13.55
N ALA A 221 -4.32 14.96 -14.32
CA ALA A 221 -3.48 16.04 -13.81
C ALA A 221 -4.18 16.82 -12.68
N ARG A 222 -5.45 17.19 -12.89
CA ARG A 222 -6.24 17.87 -11.85
C ARG A 222 -6.52 16.95 -10.64
N GLY A 223 -6.75 15.68 -10.85
CA GLY A 223 -6.89 14.68 -9.77
C GLY A 223 -5.62 14.58 -8.91
N ARG A 224 -4.46 14.52 -9.54
CA ARG A 224 -3.14 14.55 -8.86
C ARG A 224 -2.93 15.86 -8.09
N GLN A 225 -3.30 16.98 -8.67
CA GLN A 225 -3.21 18.28 -8.00
C GLN A 225 -4.10 18.33 -6.75
N LEU A 226 -5.32 17.78 -6.80
CA LEU A 226 -6.20 17.63 -5.62
C LEU A 226 -5.57 16.75 -4.52
N MET A 227 -4.79 15.74 -4.88
CA MET A 227 -4.06 14.92 -3.89
C MET A 227 -2.99 15.75 -3.17
N VAL A 228 -2.25 16.60 -3.89
CA VAL A 228 -1.26 17.52 -3.31
C VAL A 228 -1.94 18.56 -2.42
N GLU A 229 -2.95 19.28 -2.94
CA GLU A 229 -3.68 20.33 -2.22
C GLU A 229 -4.27 19.79 -0.88
N ARG A 230 -4.85 18.58 -0.90
CA ARG A 230 -5.49 17.99 0.28
C ARG A 230 -4.53 17.26 1.22
N SER A 231 -3.29 17.05 0.80
CA SER A 231 -2.23 16.51 1.65
C SER A 231 -1.56 17.58 2.52
N GLN A 232 -1.96 18.86 2.40
CA GLN A 232 -1.38 19.98 3.12
C GLN A 232 0.14 20.08 2.96
N GLY A 233 0.63 19.84 1.74
CA GLY A 233 2.06 19.86 1.43
C GLY A 233 2.85 18.60 1.78
N ALA A 234 2.20 17.59 2.37
CA ALA A 234 2.87 16.34 2.70
C ALA A 234 3.15 15.45 1.48
N MET A 235 2.68 15.82 0.28
CA MET A 235 2.82 15.03 -0.94
C MET A 235 3.54 15.81 -2.03
N ASP A 236 4.64 15.25 -2.50
CA ASP A 236 5.39 15.72 -3.66
C ASP A 236 5.58 14.56 -4.65
N TRP A 237 5.04 14.71 -5.85
CA TRP A 237 5.12 13.68 -6.89
C TRP A 237 6.53 13.49 -7.43
N GLU A 238 7.38 14.53 -7.42
CA GLU A 238 8.75 14.44 -7.92
C GLU A 238 9.65 13.62 -6.97
N ARG A 239 9.36 13.68 -5.67
CA ARG A 239 10.05 12.84 -4.68
C ARG A 239 9.61 11.37 -4.71
N LEU A 240 8.46 11.09 -5.34
CA LEU A 240 7.85 9.76 -5.43
C LEU A 240 8.01 9.14 -6.83
N ALA A 241 8.78 9.81 -7.71
CA ALA A 241 9.08 9.38 -9.07
C ALA A 241 10.28 8.42 -9.13
#